data_294f4a4dd50017e76ad8bd6f42e72f8c
#
_entry.id   294f4a4dd50017e76ad8bd6f42e72f8c
#
_cell.length_a   1.000
_cell.length_b   1.000
_cell.length_c   1.000
_cell.angle_alpha   90.00
_cell.angle_beta   90.00
_cell.angle_gamma   90.00
#
_symmetry.space_group_name_H-M   'P 1'
#
loop_
_entity.id
_entity.type
_entity.pdbx_description
1 polymer ?
#
loop_
_entity_poly.entity_id
_entity_poly.type
_entity_poly.pdbx_seq_one_letter_code
_entity_poly.pdbx_strand_id
1 'polypeptide(L)'
;VGAWRRARPAAPRASDAPHDAAPRWICLAGPLAAHAARVEQALSPARVAALPGDADEAGEHYASCVLTLVETLQAIARDHAAGARVDVVIPGDAAFHGHRGLASLLRTARQEMPRLRVALVECAAGAHAVVDALRAVQEHAEGEWQWREDGAWRRTWTPAELRGGGAPWRDGKLYWITGGAGALGMLLAAQIVEHAPAARIVLSGRSPLAGEAAETLRAWRERGVAIDYRELDVADRDAVVRTVREITARHGPLAGVVHAAGVRRDGLLIAKTREDVEAVLAPKVRGVLNIDAATRGQPLEFFVLFSSIAGALGNVGQADYAAANGFLDGFAQYRNARAARGERRGVTRAIGWPLWDAAGMTPDADTLAEIARAGLAPM
;
A
#
# COMPACT_ATOMS: atom_id res chain seq x y z
N VAL A 1 -3.14 14.33 4.41
CA VAL A 1 -1.80 14.12 3.87
C VAL A 1 -0.85 13.82 5.02
N GLY A 2 -0.02 12.76 4.88
CA GLY A 2 1.00 12.43 5.87
C GLY A 2 2.13 13.46 5.85
N ALA A 3 2.51 13.95 7.02
CA ALA A 3 3.61 14.87 7.22
C ALA A 3 4.51 14.38 8.36
N TRP A 4 5.77 14.81 8.34
CA TRP A 4 6.72 14.52 9.40
C TRP A 4 6.81 15.71 10.35
N ARG A 5 6.72 15.48 11.65
CA ARG A 5 6.93 16.49 12.68
C ARG A 5 8.02 16.04 13.63
N ARG A 6 8.93 16.96 14.01
CA ARG A 6 9.96 16.67 14.99
C ARG A 6 9.30 16.30 16.31
N ALA A 7 9.72 15.18 16.89
CA ALA A 7 9.23 14.74 18.19
C ALA A 7 9.76 15.67 19.27
N ARG A 8 8.89 16.03 20.23
CA ARG A 8 9.34 16.63 21.48
C ARG A 8 9.87 15.51 22.38
N PRO A 9 10.85 15.78 23.25
CA PRO A 9 11.24 14.82 24.29
C PRO A 9 9.98 14.32 25.00
N ALA A 10 9.88 13.01 25.19
CA ALA A 10 8.74 12.44 25.90
C ALA A 10 8.77 12.97 27.36
N ALA A 11 7.68 13.61 27.78
CA ALA A 11 7.51 13.86 29.19
C ALA A 11 7.36 12.51 29.91
N PRO A 12 8.04 12.27 31.06
CA PRO A 12 7.88 11.02 31.80
C PRO A 12 6.40 10.85 32.16
N ARG A 13 5.78 9.80 31.68
CA ARG A 13 4.40 9.45 32.05
C ARG A 13 4.42 8.80 33.41
N ALA A 14 3.70 9.39 34.36
CA ALA A 14 3.56 8.94 35.74
C ALA A 14 2.84 7.57 35.92
N SER A 15 2.52 6.86 34.85
CA SER A 15 1.79 5.58 34.87
C SER A 15 2.54 4.39 34.25
N ASP A 16 3.81 4.55 33.90
CA ASP A 16 4.59 3.43 33.42
C ASP A 16 5.09 2.58 34.59
N ALA A 17 4.25 1.65 35.03
CA ALA A 17 4.74 0.45 35.70
C ALA A 17 5.79 -0.20 34.77
N PRO A 18 6.84 -0.87 35.31
CA PRO A 18 7.95 -1.36 34.48
C PRO A 18 7.46 -2.34 33.43
N HIS A 19 7.16 -1.83 32.22
CA HIS A 19 6.93 -2.60 31.02
C HIS A 19 8.25 -3.14 30.41
N ASP A 20 9.35 -3.04 31.15
CA ASP A 20 10.67 -3.53 30.75
C ASP A 20 10.76 -5.07 30.68
N ALA A 21 9.72 -5.79 31.09
CA ALA A 21 9.68 -7.26 31.08
C ALA A 21 9.06 -7.86 29.80
N ALA A 22 8.41 -7.05 28.94
CA ALA A 22 7.81 -7.57 27.72
C ALA A 22 8.89 -7.90 26.68
N PRO A 23 8.85 -9.10 26.07
CA PRO A 23 9.83 -9.50 25.05
C PRO A 23 9.79 -8.52 23.87
N ARG A 24 10.98 -8.18 23.35
CA ARG A 24 11.16 -7.24 22.25
C ARG A 24 11.69 -7.95 21.01
N TRP A 25 11.06 -7.71 19.87
CA TRP A 25 11.53 -8.12 18.54
C TRP A 25 11.90 -6.91 17.72
N ILE A 26 12.99 -7.03 16.99
CA ILE A 26 13.48 -6.02 16.05
C ILE A 26 13.59 -6.69 14.69
N CYS A 27 12.83 -6.20 13.71
CA CYS A 27 12.85 -6.73 12.34
C CYS A 27 13.58 -5.72 11.44
N LEU A 28 14.68 -6.14 10.83
CA LEU A 28 15.52 -5.29 9.98
C LEU A 28 15.26 -5.59 8.50
N ALA A 29 14.81 -4.59 7.73
CA ALA A 29 14.49 -4.76 6.33
C ALA A 29 15.65 -4.33 5.40
N GLY A 30 15.74 -5.00 4.25
CA GLY A 30 16.69 -4.66 3.19
C GLY A 30 18.15 -4.75 3.64
N PRO A 31 18.99 -3.80 3.23
CA PRO A 31 20.43 -3.82 3.57
C PRO A 31 20.70 -3.73 5.08
N LEU A 32 19.72 -3.30 5.88
CA LEU A 32 19.86 -3.25 7.34
C LEU A 32 19.93 -4.65 7.96
N ALA A 33 19.40 -5.68 7.31
CA ALA A 33 19.46 -7.07 7.75
C ALA A 33 20.91 -7.56 7.99
N ALA A 34 21.88 -7.06 7.24
CA ALA A 34 23.31 -7.37 7.44
C ALA A 34 23.85 -6.95 8.81
N HIS A 35 23.13 -6.10 9.54
CA HIS A 35 23.54 -5.60 10.85
C HIS A 35 22.88 -6.34 12.03
N ALA A 36 22.08 -7.39 11.78
CA ALA A 36 21.28 -8.07 12.79
C ALA A 36 22.09 -8.48 14.03
N ALA A 37 23.21 -9.18 13.88
CA ALA A 37 24.03 -9.63 14.99
C ALA A 37 24.56 -8.48 15.89
N ARG A 38 24.96 -7.36 15.28
CA ARG A 38 25.41 -6.17 16.03
C ARG A 38 24.30 -5.48 16.79
N VAL A 39 23.12 -5.40 16.17
CA VAL A 39 21.93 -4.79 16.78
C VAL A 39 21.46 -5.67 17.94
N GLU A 40 21.44 -6.99 17.80
CA GLU A 40 21.06 -7.92 18.85
C GLU A 40 22.01 -7.84 20.04
N GLN A 41 23.32 -7.81 19.81
CA GLN A 41 24.31 -7.63 20.85
C GLN A 41 24.14 -6.29 21.60
N ALA A 42 23.86 -5.20 20.89
CA ALA A 42 23.76 -3.86 21.47
C ALA A 42 22.46 -3.59 22.21
N LEU A 43 21.40 -4.35 21.91
CA LEU A 43 20.04 -4.19 22.44
C LEU A 43 19.52 -5.43 23.17
N SER A 44 20.42 -6.32 23.60
CA SER A 44 20.06 -7.48 24.44
C SER A 44 19.20 -7.05 25.65
N PRO A 45 18.11 -7.80 25.98
CA PRO A 45 17.72 -9.13 25.50
C PRO A 45 16.76 -9.13 24.28
N ALA A 46 16.74 -8.09 23.43
CA ALA A 46 15.91 -8.07 22.24
C ALA A 46 16.30 -9.18 21.26
N ARG A 47 15.30 -9.77 20.59
CA ARG A 47 15.50 -10.72 19.49
C ARG A 47 15.52 -9.98 18.17
N VAL A 48 16.48 -10.23 17.31
CA VAL A 48 16.59 -9.58 16.01
C VAL A 48 16.31 -10.55 14.87
N ALA A 49 15.36 -10.21 14.01
CA ALA A 49 15.05 -10.95 12.80
C ALA A 49 15.43 -10.13 11.57
N ALA A 50 16.10 -10.76 10.62
CA ALA A 50 16.32 -10.19 9.30
C ALA A 50 15.07 -10.42 8.44
N LEU A 51 14.46 -9.34 7.94
CA LEU A 51 13.51 -9.46 6.85
C LEU A 51 14.29 -9.68 5.54
N PRO A 52 13.83 -10.58 4.66
CA PRO A 52 14.58 -10.92 3.45
C PRO A 52 14.98 -9.69 2.64
N GLY A 53 16.24 -9.66 2.17
CA GLY A 53 16.84 -8.51 1.50
C GLY A 53 17.29 -8.73 0.06
N ASP A 54 17.33 -9.97 -0.40
CA ASP A 54 18.12 -10.39 -1.58
C ASP A 54 17.24 -10.73 -2.81
N ALA A 55 15.99 -10.29 -2.86
CA ALA A 55 15.20 -10.50 -4.06
C ALA A 55 15.62 -9.49 -5.15
N ASP A 56 15.86 -9.97 -6.35
CA ASP A 56 16.28 -9.17 -7.51
C ASP A 56 15.26 -8.07 -7.91
N GLU A 57 14.00 -8.20 -7.48
CA GLU A 57 12.94 -7.25 -7.76
C GLU A 57 12.33 -6.68 -6.46
N ALA A 58 12.18 -5.35 -6.42
CA ALA A 58 11.63 -4.61 -5.27
C ALA A 58 10.26 -5.12 -4.78
N GLY A 59 9.44 -5.66 -5.69
CA GLY A 59 8.13 -6.22 -5.36
C GLY A 59 8.21 -7.56 -4.63
N GLU A 60 9.11 -8.43 -5.06
CA GLU A 60 9.34 -9.73 -4.42
C GLU A 60 9.98 -9.55 -3.04
N HIS A 61 10.91 -8.62 -2.94
CA HIS A 61 11.51 -8.21 -1.69
C HIS A 61 10.43 -7.75 -0.69
N TYR A 62 9.54 -6.84 -1.09
CA TYR A 62 8.47 -6.37 -0.21
C TYR A 62 7.51 -7.48 0.20
N ALA A 63 7.09 -8.32 -0.74
CA ALA A 63 6.21 -9.45 -0.44
C ALA A 63 6.84 -10.43 0.56
N SER A 64 8.13 -10.74 0.40
CA SER A 64 8.88 -11.56 1.34
C SER A 64 8.99 -10.93 2.74
N CYS A 65 9.22 -9.60 2.81
CA CYS A 65 9.19 -8.88 4.08
C CYS A 65 7.82 -8.97 4.78
N VAL A 66 6.72 -8.81 4.02
CA VAL A 66 5.36 -8.94 4.57
C VAL A 66 5.13 -10.35 5.10
N LEU A 67 5.46 -11.38 4.33
CA LEU A 67 5.29 -12.79 4.74
C LEU A 67 6.06 -13.11 6.01
N THR A 68 7.35 -12.78 6.06
CA THR A 68 8.17 -13.00 7.24
C THR A 68 7.65 -12.25 8.47
N LEU A 69 7.17 -11.03 8.27
CA LEU A 69 6.59 -10.24 9.37
C LEU A 69 5.26 -10.84 9.86
N VAL A 70 4.40 -11.34 8.96
CA VAL A 70 3.17 -12.05 9.33
C VAL A 70 3.50 -13.30 10.15
N GLU A 71 4.43 -14.15 9.69
CA GLU A 71 4.87 -15.35 10.40
C GLU A 71 5.44 -15.02 11.79
N THR A 72 6.24 -13.96 11.89
CA THR A 72 6.79 -13.45 13.16
C THR A 72 5.68 -13.01 14.11
N LEU A 73 4.72 -12.23 13.63
CA LEU A 73 3.60 -11.77 14.44
C LEU A 73 2.68 -12.92 14.88
N GLN A 74 2.48 -13.92 14.03
CA GLN A 74 1.74 -15.13 14.39
C GLN A 74 2.44 -15.94 15.48
N ALA A 75 3.77 -16.07 15.43
CA ALA A 75 4.55 -16.72 16.47
C ALA A 75 4.44 -15.95 17.79
N ILE A 76 4.58 -14.62 17.75
CA ILE A 76 4.41 -13.77 18.93
C ILE A 76 3.00 -13.90 19.53
N ALA A 77 1.96 -13.94 18.71
CA ALA A 77 0.58 -14.09 19.19
C ALA A 77 0.34 -15.42 19.91
N ARG A 78 1.00 -16.50 19.44
CA ARG A 78 0.91 -17.83 20.09
C ARG A 78 1.69 -17.90 21.40
N ASP A 79 2.91 -17.37 21.41
CA ASP A 79 3.88 -17.61 22.49
C ASP A 79 3.85 -16.54 23.58
N HIS A 80 3.33 -15.35 23.30
CA HIS A 80 3.43 -14.17 24.15
C HIS A 80 2.10 -13.43 24.35
N ALA A 81 1.08 -14.15 24.78
CA ALA A 81 -0.26 -13.59 25.07
C ALA A 81 -0.25 -12.43 26.11
N ALA A 82 0.80 -12.34 26.94
CA ALA A 82 0.97 -11.27 27.91
C ALA A 82 1.36 -9.91 27.30
N GLY A 83 1.80 -9.93 26.03
CA GLY A 83 2.20 -8.75 25.26
C GLY A 83 3.66 -8.83 24.78
N ALA A 84 3.95 -8.05 23.75
CA ALA A 84 5.28 -7.94 23.14
C ALA A 84 5.48 -6.56 22.51
N ARG A 85 6.75 -6.23 22.22
CA ARG A 85 7.10 -5.08 21.39
C ARG A 85 7.73 -5.54 20.08
N VAL A 86 7.30 -4.98 18.95
CA VAL A 86 7.87 -5.24 17.62
C VAL A 86 8.27 -3.90 16.99
N ASP A 87 9.55 -3.72 16.77
CA ASP A 87 10.11 -2.57 16.06
C ASP A 87 10.58 -3.04 14.67
N VAL A 88 9.98 -2.51 13.61
CA VAL A 88 10.41 -2.76 12.24
C VAL A 88 11.26 -1.60 11.77
N VAL A 89 12.49 -1.88 11.35
CA VAL A 89 13.42 -0.85 10.87
C VAL A 89 13.58 -0.98 9.35
N ILE A 90 13.37 0.11 8.65
CA ILE A 90 13.47 0.21 7.21
C ILE A 90 14.55 1.22 6.79
N PRO A 91 15.16 1.07 5.61
CA PRO A 91 16.11 2.04 5.10
C PRO A 91 15.47 3.41 4.88
N GLY A 92 16.17 4.47 5.30
CA GLY A 92 15.76 5.87 5.15
C GLY A 92 16.18 6.51 3.83
N ASP A 93 16.98 5.82 3.02
CA ASP A 93 17.33 6.28 1.70
C ASP A 93 16.13 6.19 0.76
N ALA A 94 15.90 7.25 0.03
CA ALA A 94 14.73 7.46 -0.82
C ALA A 94 14.63 6.50 -2.03
N ALA A 95 15.47 5.45 -2.10
CA ALA A 95 15.52 4.56 -3.25
C ALA A 95 14.19 3.82 -3.47
N PHE A 96 13.51 3.41 -2.38
CA PHE A 96 12.22 2.76 -2.49
C PHE A 96 11.34 2.95 -1.23
N HIS A 97 10.30 3.75 -1.34
CA HIS A 97 9.37 4.03 -0.23
C HIS A 97 8.31 2.94 0.03
N GLY A 98 8.28 1.87 -0.75
CA GLY A 98 7.28 0.79 -0.60
C GLY A 98 7.30 0.09 0.77
N HIS A 99 8.48 -0.03 1.40
CA HIS A 99 8.61 -0.63 2.75
C HIS A 99 7.78 0.09 3.83
N ARG A 100 7.42 1.36 3.62
CA ARG A 100 6.50 2.08 4.53
C ARG A 100 5.13 1.41 4.65
N GLY A 101 4.73 0.60 3.66
CA GLY A 101 3.52 -0.22 3.72
C GLY A 101 3.52 -1.24 4.88
N LEU A 102 4.68 -1.63 5.40
CA LEU A 102 4.78 -2.48 6.60
C LEU A 102 4.15 -1.82 7.84
N ALA A 103 4.14 -0.49 7.92
CA ALA A 103 3.43 0.21 8.99
C ALA A 103 1.92 -0.05 8.99
N SER A 104 1.34 -0.26 7.81
CA SER A 104 -0.10 -0.55 7.67
C SER A 104 -0.45 -1.93 8.22
N LEU A 105 0.43 -2.92 7.97
CA LEU A 105 0.33 -4.25 8.59
C LEU A 105 0.46 -4.17 10.11
N LEU A 106 1.45 -3.45 10.61
CA LEU A 106 1.68 -3.28 12.05
C LEU A 106 0.50 -2.61 12.75
N ARG A 107 -0.16 -1.63 12.12
CA ARG A 107 -1.37 -0.99 12.67
C ARG A 107 -2.52 -1.99 12.80
N THR A 108 -2.73 -2.83 11.77
CA THR A 108 -3.74 -3.89 11.82
C THR A 108 -3.39 -4.92 12.90
N ALA A 109 -2.13 -5.37 12.96
CA ALA A 109 -1.67 -6.31 13.98
C ALA A 109 -1.93 -5.79 15.41
N ARG A 110 -1.72 -4.50 15.64
CA ARG A 110 -2.02 -3.86 16.93
C ARG A 110 -3.51 -3.80 17.24
N GLN A 111 -4.37 -3.61 16.24
CA GLN A 111 -5.83 -3.63 16.42
C GLN A 111 -6.31 -5.03 16.80
N GLU A 112 -5.73 -6.07 16.20
CA GLU A 112 -6.06 -7.46 16.48
C GLU A 112 -5.41 -7.98 17.77
N MET A 113 -4.28 -7.41 18.18
CA MET A 113 -3.51 -7.78 19.37
C MET A 113 -3.27 -6.53 20.25
N PRO A 114 -4.23 -6.11 21.10
CA PRO A 114 -4.17 -4.84 21.83
C PRO A 114 -2.97 -4.71 22.79
N ARG A 115 -2.36 -5.84 23.20
CA ARG A 115 -1.15 -5.87 24.05
C ARG A 115 0.16 -5.80 23.25
N LEU A 116 0.08 -5.84 21.92
CA LEU A 116 1.23 -5.67 21.03
C LEU A 116 1.57 -4.19 20.89
N ARG A 117 2.82 -3.85 21.16
CA ARG A 117 3.37 -2.50 20.89
C ARG A 117 4.17 -2.54 19.60
N VAL A 118 3.96 -1.59 18.72
CA VAL A 118 4.60 -1.58 17.40
C VAL A 118 5.19 -0.23 17.05
N ALA A 119 6.35 -0.24 16.40
CA ALA A 119 6.90 0.94 15.75
C ALA A 119 7.50 0.57 14.38
N LEU A 120 7.34 1.46 13.40
CA LEU A 120 8.14 1.47 12.19
C LEU A 120 9.17 2.58 12.30
N VAL A 121 10.44 2.26 12.11
CA VAL A 121 11.55 3.21 12.21
C VAL A 121 12.29 3.28 10.89
N GLU A 122 12.30 4.44 10.27
CA GLU A 122 13.09 4.73 9.08
C GLU A 122 14.40 5.39 9.50
N CYS A 123 15.54 4.82 9.14
CA CYS A 123 16.86 5.37 9.47
C CYS A 123 17.88 5.17 8.36
N ALA A 124 18.98 5.94 8.43
CA ALA A 124 20.12 5.76 7.53
C ALA A 124 20.74 4.36 7.67
N ALA A 125 21.44 3.90 6.65
CA ALA A 125 22.16 2.63 6.67
C ALA A 125 23.28 2.63 7.71
N GLY A 126 23.42 1.51 8.44
CA GLY A 126 24.50 1.25 9.38
C GLY A 126 24.03 0.87 10.78
N ALA A 127 24.77 -0.04 11.42
CA ALA A 127 24.39 -0.62 12.71
C ALA A 127 24.26 0.43 13.83
N HIS A 128 25.13 1.43 13.87
CA HIS A 128 25.09 2.50 14.88
C HIS A 128 23.81 3.35 14.72
N ALA A 129 23.49 3.76 13.47
CA ALA A 129 22.29 4.54 13.21
C ALA A 129 21.01 3.77 13.61
N VAL A 130 20.96 2.46 13.36
CA VAL A 130 19.85 1.58 13.77
C VAL A 130 19.73 1.54 15.29
N VAL A 131 20.84 1.32 16.01
CA VAL A 131 20.84 1.24 17.48
C VAL A 131 20.41 2.56 18.11
N ASP A 132 20.95 3.69 17.63
CA ASP A 132 20.62 5.03 18.13
C ASP A 132 19.15 5.38 17.87
N ALA A 133 18.65 5.08 16.67
CA ALA A 133 17.25 5.26 16.32
C ALA A 133 16.33 4.44 17.22
N LEU A 134 16.65 3.17 17.47
CA LEU A 134 15.84 2.27 18.29
C LEU A 134 15.87 2.66 19.79
N ARG A 135 16.99 3.18 20.29
CA ARG A 135 17.07 3.73 21.65
C ARG A 135 16.23 4.99 21.78
N ALA A 136 16.35 5.91 20.83
CA ALA A 136 15.56 7.15 20.85
C ALA A 136 14.06 6.90 20.75
N VAL A 137 13.63 5.93 19.91
CA VAL A 137 12.22 5.60 19.74
C VAL A 137 11.66 4.77 20.91
N GLN A 138 12.50 4.07 21.67
CA GLN A 138 12.06 3.27 22.82
C GLN A 138 11.35 4.12 23.88
N GLU A 139 11.79 5.35 24.08
CA GLU A 139 11.20 6.31 25.02
C GLU A 139 9.89 6.93 24.52
N HIS A 140 9.58 6.72 23.24
CA HIS A 140 8.40 7.28 22.60
C HIS A 140 7.28 6.26 22.44
N ALA A 141 6.06 6.79 22.30
CA ALA A 141 4.90 5.98 22.00
C ALA A 141 5.02 5.33 20.60
N GLU A 142 4.19 4.32 20.37
CA GLU A 142 4.00 3.64 19.10
C GLU A 142 3.83 4.60 17.91
N GLY A 143 4.21 4.17 16.72
CA GLY A 143 3.99 4.97 15.51
C GLY A 143 5.01 4.74 14.41
N GLU A 144 5.00 5.65 13.46
CA GLU A 144 5.96 5.72 12.39
C GLU A 144 6.96 6.82 12.66
N TRP A 145 8.24 6.46 12.66
CA TRP A 145 9.35 7.31 13.03
C TRP A 145 10.36 7.41 11.92
N GLN A 146 10.94 8.56 11.74
CA GLN A 146 12.13 8.78 10.91
C GLN A 146 13.24 9.33 11.79
N TRP A 147 14.37 8.63 11.81
CA TRP A 147 15.58 9.08 12.47
C TRP A 147 16.43 9.88 11.52
N ARG A 148 16.67 11.14 11.88
CA ARG A 148 17.49 12.10 11.12
C ARG A 148 18.65 12.60 11.99
N GLU A 149 19.60 13.32 11.39
CA GLU A 149 20.71 13.93 12.11
C GLU A 149 20.27 14.84 13.26
N ASP A 150 19.15 15.53 13.11
CA ASP A 150 18.58 16.44 14.09
C ASP A 150 17.58 15.79 15.07
N GLY A 151 17.44 14.45 15.03
CA GLY A 151 16.66 13.66 15.97
C GLY A 151 15.48 12.88 15.38
N ALA A 152 14.56 12.46 16.24
CA ALA A 152 13.40 11.65 15.87
C ALA A 152 12.26 12.52 15.30
N TRP A 153 11.74 12.11 14.15
CA TRP A 153 10.57 12.71 13.51
C TRP A 153 9.43 11.71 13.49
N ARG A 154 8.24 12.13 13.91
CA ARG A 154 7.03 11.30 13.90
C ARG A 154 6.17 11.63 12.70
N ARG A 155 5.62 10.61 12.05
CA ARG A 155 4.61 10.79 11.00
C ARG A 155 3.28 11.22 11.62
N THR A 156 2.68 12.25 11.05
CA THR A 156 1.38 12.80 11.45
C THR A 156 0.50 12.95 10.21
N TRP A 157 -0.81 12.96 10.41
CA TRP A 157 -1.78 13.27 9.37
C TRP A 157 -2.23 14.71 9.51
N THR A 158 -2.29 15.44 8.41
CA THR A 158 -2.82 16.79 8.35
C THR A 158 -3.95 16.85 7.32
N PRO A 159 -5.03 17.59 7.59
CA PRO A 159 -6.03 17.87 6.57
C PRO A 159 -5.38 18.44 5.32
N ALA A 160 -5.90 18.08 4.17
CA ALA A 160 -5.50 18.67 2.90
C ALA A 160 -6.70 19.40 2.30
N GLU A 161 -6.50 20.66 1.92
CA GLU A 161 -7.48 21.36 1.12
C GLU A 161 -7.44 20.81 -0.30
N LEU A 162 -8.56 20.24 -0.73
CA LEU A 162 -8.75 19.84 -2.12
C LEU A 162 -9.19 21.08 -2.91
N ARG A 163 -8.33 21.58 -3.77
CA ARG A 163 -8.74 22.58 -4.73
C ARG A 163 -9.58 21.89 -5.81
N GLY A 164 -10.79 22.38 -6.02
CA GLY A 164 -11.67 21.91 -7.08
C GLY A 164 -10.97 22.01 -8.44
N GLY A 165 -11.06 20.97 -9.25
CA GLY A 165 -10.59 20.91 -10.63
C GLY A 165 -11.65 20.19 -11.46
N GLY A 166 -11.70 20.48 -12.77
CA GLY A 166 -12.53 19.72 -13.70
C GLY A 166 -12.06 18.26 -13.82
N ALA A 167 -12.89 17.42 -14.44
CA ALA A 167 -12.52 16.05 -14.73
C ALA A 167 -11.22 16.01 -15.57
N PRO A 168 -10.29 15.09 -15.27
CA PRO A 168 -9.01 15.01 -15.98
C PRO A 168 -9.16 14.37 -17.38
N TRP A 169 -10.36 13.94 -17.72
CA TRP A 169 -10.66 13.22 -18.95
C TRP A 169 -10.76 14.16 -20.14
N ARG A 170 -10.23 13.73 -21.29
CA ARG A 170 -10.25 14.54 -22.53
C ARG A 170 -10.55 13.66 -23.73
N ASP A 171 -11.31 14.19 -24.67
CA ASP A 171 -11.59 13.58 -25.94
C ASP A 171 -10.32 13.23 -26.73
N GLY A 172 -10.38 12.13 -27.46
CA GLY A 172 -9.28 11.63 -28.29
C GLY A 172 -8.13 11.00 -27.51
N LYS A 173 -8.13 11.05 -26.17
CA LYS A 173 -7.11 10.43 -25.33
C LYS A 173 -7.44 8.96 -25.04
N LEU A 174 -6.40 8.17 -24.75
CA LEU A 174 -6.51 6.78 -24.36
C LEU A 174 -6.29 6.62 -22.84
N TYR A 175 -7.26 5.98 -22.20
CA TYR A 175 -7.21 5.65 -20.76
C TYR A 175 -7.29 4.15 -20.54
N TRP A 176 -6.46 3.63 -19.65
CA TRP A 176 -6.45 2.23 -19.26
C TRP A 176 -6.81 2.07 -17.79
N ILE A 177 -7.84 1.23 -17.52
CA ILE A 177 -8.33 0.94 -16.17
C ILE A 177 -8.15 -0.56 -15.91
N THR A 178 -7.24 -0.93 -15.03
CA THR A 178 -7.11 -2.32 -14.56
C THR A 178 -8.08 -2.58 -13.42
N GLY A 179 -8.60 -3.81 -13.33
CA GLY A 179 -9.76 -4.08 -12.46
C GLY A 179 -11.03 -3.39 -12.98
N GLY A 180 -11.05 -3.07 -14.27
CA GLY A 180 -12.06 -2.22 -14.90
C GLY A 180 -13.46 -2.80 -14.96
N ALA A 181 -13.63 -4.13 -14.89
CA ALA A 181 -14.94 -4.78 -14.79
C ALA A 181 -15.51 -4.83 -13.36
N GLY A 182 -14.73 -4.42 -12.36
CA GLY A 182 -15.23 -4.25 -10.99
C GLY A 182 -16.08 -2.99 -10.84
N ALA A 183 -16.89 -2.93 -9.77
CA ALA A 183 -17.84 -1.83 -9.56
C ALA A 183 -17.19 -0.43 -9.64
N LEU A 184 -16.06 -0.21 -8.96
CA LEU A 184 -15.35 1.08 -9.00
C LEU A 184 -14.74 1.38 -10.38
N GLY A 185 -14.25 0.34 -11.07
CA GLY A 185 -13.73 0.47 -12.43
C GLY A 185 -14.81 0.87 -13.42
N MET A 186 -15.99 0.28 -13.32
CA MET A 186 -17.17 0.60 -14.14
C MET A 186 -17.70 2.00 -13.87
N LEU A 187 -17.77 2.42 -12.59
CA LEU A 187 -18.14 3.80 -12.23
C LEU A 187 -17.19 4.82 -12.85
N LEU A 188 -15.89 4.54 -12.81
CA LEU A 188 -14.90 5.42 -13.40
C LEU A 188 -14.99 5.46 -14.93
N ALA A 189 -15.24 4.31 -15.56
CA ALA A 189 -15.48 4.24 -17.00
C ALA A 189 -16.71 5.04 -17.40
N ALA A 190 -17.80 4.97 -16.62
CA ALA A 190 -18.99 5.79 -16.84
C ALA A 190 -18.69 7.30 -16.75
N GLN A 191 -17.88 7.72 -15.78
CA GLN A 191 -17.43 9.11 -15.66
C GLN A 191 -16.62 9.58 -16.89
N ILE A 192 -15.77 8.69 -17.46
CA ILE A 192 -15.04 9.02 -18.68
C ILE A 192 -16.02 9.15 -19.86
N VAL A 193 -16.95 8.23 -20.00
CA VAL A 193 -17.98 8.27 -21.07
C VAL A 193 -18.83 9.54 -21.02
N GLU A 194 -19.15 10.01 -19.81
CA GLU A 194 -19.94 11.22 -19.58
C GLU A 194 -19.17 12.51 -19.92
N HIS A 195 -17.91 12.60 -19.46
CA HIS A 195 -17.15 13.87 -19.53
C HIS A 195 -16.23 13.97 -20.75
N ALA A 196 -15.92 12.85 -21.40
CA ALA A 196 -15.07 12.78 -22.60
C ALA A 196 -15.57 11.68 -23.54
N PRO A 197 -16.73 11.87 -24.20
CA PRO A 197 -17.40 10.80 -24.98
C PRO A 197 -16.58 10.31 -26.18
N ALA A 198 -15.62 11.09 -26.69
CA ALA A 198 -14.70 10.71 -27.75
C ALA A 198 -13.36 10.16 -27.21
N ALA A 199 -13.21 9.95 -25.90
CA ALA A 199 -12.06 9.24 -25.34
C ALA A 199 -12.08 7.76 -25.73
N ARG A 200 -10.90 7.14 -25.74
CA ARG A 200 -10.73 5.70 -25.90
C ARG A 200 -10.48 5.08 -24.53
N ILE A 201 -11.20 4.03 -24.21
CA ILE A 201 -11.13 3.39 -22.91
C ILE A 201 -10.74 1.92 -23.08
N VAL A 202 -9.75 1.46 -22.35
CA VAL A 202 -9.45 0.04 -22.24
C VAL A 202 -9.62 -0.37 -20.79
N LEU A 203 -10.50 -1.34 -20.57
CA LEU A 203 -10.67 -2.01 -19.29
C LEU A 203 -9.91 -3.32 -19.30
N SER A 204 -9.38 -3.73 -18.16
CA SER A 204 -8.82 -5.06 -18.01
C SER A 204 -9.12 -5.71 -16.66
N GLY A 205 -9.17 -7.04 -16.64
CA GLY A 205 -9.40 -7.84 -15.44
C GLY A 205 -9.00 -9.28 -15.68
N ARG A 206 -8.86 -10.07 -14.63
CA ARG A 206 -8.38 -11.46 -14.69
C ARG A 206 -9.40 -12.44 -15.31
N SER A 207 -10.67 -12.12 -15.19
CA SER A 207 -11.75 -13.00 -15.66
C SER A 207 -12.33 -12.51 -16.96
N PRO A 208 -12.89 -13.38 -17.78
CA PRO A 208 -13.70 -12.98 -18.93
C PRO A 208 -14.79 -11.98 -18.52
N LEU A 209 -15.06 -11.03 -19.41
CA LEU A 209 -16.11 -10.04 -19.18
C LEU A 209 -17.49 -10.73 -19.21
N ALA A 210 -18.26 -10.58 -18.14
CA ALA A 210 -19.57 -11.23 -17.99
C ALA A 210 -20.57 -10.34 -17.22
N GLY A 211 -21.84 -10.77 -17.20
CA GLY A 211 -22.92 -10.13 -16.44
C GLY A 211 -23.17 -8.68 -16.85
N GLU A 212 -23.57 -7.88 -15.89
CA GLU A 212 -23.96 -6.47 -16.06
C GLU A 212 -22.86 -5.62 -16.71
N ALA A 213 -21.60 -5.87 -16.37
CA ALA A 213 -20.46 -5.18 -16.99
C ALA A 213 -20.38 -5.45 -18.50
N ALA A 214 -20.63 -6.69 -18.94
CA ALA A 214 -20.64 -7.04 -20.37
C ALA A 214 -21.80 -6.36 -21.11
N GLU A 215 -22.96 -6.30 -20.49
CA GLU A 215 -24.14 -5.62 -21.04
C GLU A 215 -23.92 -4.12 -21.15
N THR A 216 -23.35 -3.51 -20.12
CA THR A 216 -23.03 -2.07 -20.11
C THR A 216 -22.02 -1.73 -21.19
N LEU A 217 -20.94 -2.51 -21.33
CA LEU A 217 -19.95 -2.25 -22.38
C LEU A 217 -20.55 -2.41 -23.78
N ARG A 218 -21.43 -3.39 -23.99
CA ARG A 218 -22.14 -3.56 -25.25
C ARG A 218 -22.98 -2.33 -25.56
N ALA A 219 -23.84 -1.87 -24.61
CA ALA A 219 -24.67 -0.68 -24.76
C ALA A 219 -23.84 0.58 -25.07
N TRP A 220 -22.69 0.76 -24.43
CA TRP A 220 -21.78 1.87 -24.74
C TRP A 220 -21.20 1.79 -26.15
N ARG A 221 -20.81 0.59 -26.60
CA ARG A 221 -20.31 0.38 -27.98
C ARG A 221 -21.38 0.67 -29.03
N GLU A 222 -22.63 0.26 -28.79
CA GLU A 222 -23.78 0.55 -29.66
C GLU A 222 -24.04 2.06 -29.78
N ARG A 223 -23.71 2.82 -28.74
CA ARG A 223 -23.76 4.28 -28.72
C ARG A 223 -22.50 4.94 -29.32
N GLY A 224 -21.56 4.16 -29.85
CA GLY A 224 -20.34 4.68 -30.48
C GLY A 224 -19.18 4.95 -29.53
N VAL A 225 -19.26 4.56 -28.24
CA VAL A 225 -18.15 4.71 -27.30
C VAL A 225 -17.00 3.76 -27.66
N ALA A 226 -15.80 4.30 -27.79
CA ALA A 226 -14.60 3.51 -28.08
C ALA A 226 -14.07 2.83 -26.80
N ILE A 227 -14.64 1.68 -26.45
CA ILE A 227 -14.29 0.94 -25.24
C ILE A 227 -13.99 -0.52 -25.55
N ASP A 228 -12.84 -1.00 -25.05
CA ASP A 228 -12.38 -2.40 -25.17
C ASP A 228 -12.21 -3.01 -23.78
N TYR A 229 -12.28 -4.36 -23.73
CA TYR A 229 -11.94 -5.16 -22.56
C TYR A 229 -10.83 -6.15 -22.90
N ARG A 230 -9.89 -6.33 -21.96
CA ARG A 230 -8.79 -7.29 -22.07
C ARG A 230 -8.77 -8.19 -20.84
N GLU A 231 -8.75 -9.48 -21.06
CA GLU A 231 -8.43 -10.42 -19.99
C GLU A 231 -6.93 -10.34 -19.69
N LEU A 232 -6.60 -10.00 -18.44
CA LEU A 232 -5.23 -9.73 -18.02
C LEU A 232 -5.06 -9.94 -16.53
N ASP A 233 -4.11 -10.79 -16.14
CA ASP A 233 -3.53 -10.75 -14.82
C ASP A 233 -2.39 -9.71 -14.78
N VAL A 234 -2.57 -8.65 -14.02
CA VAL A 234 -1.54 -7.60 -13.87
C VAL A 234 -0.28 -8.09 -13.16
N ALA A 235 -0.34 -9.21 -12.44
CA ALA A 235 0.83 -9.84 -11.81
C ALA A 235 1.73 -10.58 -12.83
N ASP A 236 1.22 -10.90 -14.03
CA ASP A 236 2.00 -11.45 -15.15
C ASP A 236 2.66 -10.30 -15.93
N ARG A 237 3.97 -10.17 -15.76
CA ARG A 237 4.78 -9.12 -16.40
C ARG A 237 4.71 -9.14 -17.91
N ASP A 238 4.84 -10.33 -18.50
CA ASP A 238 4.87 -10.47 -19.96
C ASP A 238 3.50 -10.19 -20.58
N ALA A 239 2.43 -10.63 -19.92
CA ALA A 239 1.08 -10.31 -20.34
C ALA A 239 0.82 -8.79 -20.28
N VAL A 240 1.28 -8.09 -19.22
CA VAL A 240 1.16 -6.63 -19.12
C VAL A 240 1.92 -5.93 -20.24
N VAL A 241 3.15 -6.35 -20.53
CA VAL A 241 3.97 -5.77 -21.62
C VAL A 241 3.29 -5.99 -22.99
N ARG A 242 2.80 -7.20 -23.27
CA ARG A 242 2.05 -7.49 -24.50
C ARG A 242 0.80 -6.62 -24.63
N THR A 243 0.01 -6.55 -23.55
CA THR A 243 -1.22 -5.75 -23.52
C THR A 243 -0.95 -4.28 -23.79
N VAL A 244 0.05 -3.67 -23.14
CA VAL A 244 0.40 -2.25 -23.38
C VAL A 244 0.83 -2.03 -24.84
N ARG A 245 1.61 -2.93 -25.42
CA ARG A 245 1.99 -2.83 -26.84
C ARG A 245 0.78 -2.90 -27.78
N GLU A 246 -0.12 -3.84 -27.54
CA GLU A 246 -1.32 -4.03 -28.37
C GLU A 246 -2.26 -2.83 -28.29
N ILE A 247 -2.58 -2.36 -27.07
CA ILE A 247 -3.50 -1.23 -26.92
C ILE A 247 -2.92 0.06 -27.48
N THR A 248 -1.61 0.28 -27.32
CA THR A 248 -0.97 1.49 -27.85
C THR A 248 -0.79 1.43 -29.38
N ALA A 249 -0.54 0.27 -29.96
CA ALA A 249 -0.52 0.09 -31.42
C ALA A 249 -1.90 0.35 -32.06
N ARG A 250 -2.97 -0.06 -31.38
CA ARG A 250 -4.34 0.07 -31.90
C ARG A 250 -4.95 1.44 -31.66
N HIS A 251 -4.72 2.04 -30.49
CA HIS A 251 -5.46 3.20 -30.03
C HIS A 251 -4.59 4.45 -29.84
N GLY A 252 -3.27 4.34 -30.05
CA GLY A 252 -2.32 5.41 -29.82
C GLY A 252 -1.80 5.46 -28.36
N PRO A 253 -1.03 6.48 -28.02
CA PRO A 253 -0.34 6.54 -26.73
C PRO A 253 -1.29 6.68 -25.55
N LEU A 254 -0.93 6.05 -24.42
CA LEU A 254 -1.64 6.16 -23.15
C LEU A 254 -1.47 7.55 -22.56
N ALA A 255 -2.60 8.22 -22.27
CA ALA A 255 -2.63 9.47 -21.53
C ALA A 255 -2.82 9.27 -20.02
N GLY A 256 -3.53 8.22 -19.61
CA GLY A 256 -3.74 7.95 -18.21
C GLY A 256 -3.91 6.47 -17.90
N VAL A 257 -3.47 6.09 -16.70
CA VAL A 257 -3.64 4.75 -16.15
C VAL A 257 -4.34 4.86 -14.80
N VAL A 258 -5.35 4.01 -14.60
CA VAL A 258 -5.97 3.80 -13.29
C VAL A 258 -5.80 2.33 -12.89
N HIS A 259 -5.08 2.11 -11.82
CA HIS A 259 -4.88 0.77 -11.28
C HIS A 259 -5.85 0.52 -10.13
N ALA A 260 -6.97 -0.13 -10.44
CA ALA A 260 -8.01 -0.50 -9.49
C ALA A 260 -8.08 -2.03 -9.24
N ALA A 261 -7.17 -2.82 -9.85
CA ALA A 261 -7.12 -4.25 -9.61
C ALA A 261 -6.71 -4.56 -8.15
N GLY A 262 -7.43 -5.48 -7.53
CA GLY A 262 -7.19 -5.90 -6.16
C GLY A 262 -8.01 -7.13 -5.80
N VAL A 263 -7.57 -7.81 -4.74
CA VAL A 263 -8.25 -8.98 -4.15
C VAL A 263 -8.30 -8.75 -2.64
N ARG A 264 -9.35 -9.24 -2.01
CA ARG A 264 -9.46 -9.32 -0.55
C ARG A 264 -9.54 -10.78 -0.12
N ARG A 265 -8.89 -11.09 0.98
CA ARG A 265 -8.94 -12.37 1.70
C ARG A 265 -9.08 -12.03 3.18
N ASP A 266 -10.27 -11.60 3.60
CA ASP A 266 -10.49 -11.12 4.96
C ASP A 266 -10.36 -12.28 5.96
N GLY A 267 -9.69 -12.04 7.08
CA GLY A 267 -9.41 -13.01 8.14
C GLY A 267 -8.36 -12.46 9.10
N LEU A 268 -8.47 -12.78 10.39
CA LEU A 268 -7.53 -12.33 11.41
C LEU A 268 -6.10 -12.74 11.08
N LEU A 269 -5.13 -11.92 11.44
CA LEU A 269 -3.71 -12.12 11.17
C LEU A 269 -3.23 -13.50 11.64
N ILE A 270 -3.72 -13.96 12.80
CA ILE A 270 -3.34 -15.27 13.38
C ILE A 270 -3.74 -16.44 12.48
N ALA A 271 -4.78 -16.29 11.66
CA ALA A 271 -5.33 -17.32 10.77
C ALA A 271 -4.91 -17.15 9.29
N LYS A 272 -4.18 -16.10 8.94
CA LYS A 272 -3.73 -15.85 7.57
C LYS A 272 -2.78 -16.94 7.10
N THR A 273 -3.03 -17.48 5.92
CA THR A 273 -2.11 -18.36 5.22
C THR A 273 -1.15 -17.57 4.32
N ARG A 274 -0.04 -18.21 3.94
CA ARG A 274 0.90 -17.64 2.96
C ARG A 274 0.21 -17.33 1.64
N GLU A 275 -0.63 -18.26 1.16
CA GLU A 275 -1.37 -18.16 -0.09
C GLU A 275 -2.34 -16.98 -0.08
N ASP A 276 -3.02 -16.72 1.04
CA ASP A 276 -3.91 -15.56 1.17
C ASP A 276 -3.13 -14.26 1.06
N VAL A 277 -2.01 -14.15 1.77
CA VAL A 277 -1.15 -12.96 1.75
C VAL A 277 -0.60 -12.72 0.33
N GLU A 278 -0.06 -13.76 -0.32
CA GLU A 278 0.48 -13.66 -1.68
C GLU A 278 -0.60 -13.26 -2.70
N ALA A 279 -1.80 -13.83 -2.60
CA ALA A 279 -2.92 -13.51 -3.50
C ALA A 279 -3.36 -12.05 -3.37
N VAL A 280 -3.34 -11.48 -2.17
CA VAL A 280 -3.71 -10.07 -1.91
C VAL A 280 -2.61 -9.12 -2.35
N LEU A 281 -1.34 -9.45 -2.11
CA LEU A 281 -0.20 -8.62 -2.51
C LEU A 281 0.00 -8.58 -4.03
N ALA A 282 -0.18 -9.71 -4.72
CA ALA A 282 0.18 -9.86 -6.12
C ALA A 282 -0.35 -8.74 -7.04
N PRO A 283 -1.66 -8.43 -7.10
CA PRO A 283 -2.15 -7.40 -8.01
C PRO A 283 -1.66 -5.99 -7.63
N LYS A 284 -1.51 -5.68 -6.34
CA LYS A 284 -1.16 -4.34 -5.88
C LYS A 284 0.35 -4.09 -5.84
N VAL A 285 1.15 -5.10 -5.56
CA VAL A 285 2.61 -4.98 -5.48
C VAL A 285 3.24 -5.28 -6.84
N ARG A 286 3.18 -6.56 -7.29
CA ARG A 286 3.74 -6.93 -8.60
C ARG A 286 3.01 -6.23 -9.74
N GLY A 287 1.67 -6.15 -9.66
CA GLY A 287 0.84 -5.52 -10.68
C GLY A 287 1.22 -4.07 -10.95
N VAL A 288 1.35 -3.22 -9.91
CA VAL A 288 1.70 -1.80 -10.11
C VAL A 288 3.11 -1.64 -10.67
N LEU A 289 4.07 -2.48 -10.27
CA LEU A 289 5.43 -2.45 -10.78
C LEU A 289 5.49 -2.86 -12.26
N ASN A 290 4.75 -3.91 -12.64
CA ASN A 290 4.64 -4.35 -14.03
C ASN A 290 4.03 -3.27 -14.93
N ILE A 291 2.95 -2.62 -14.45
CA ILE A 291 2.28 -1.54 -15.18
C ILE A 291 3.23 -0.33 -15.32
N ASP A 292 3.93 0.08 -14.25
CA ASP A 292 4.88 1.20 -14.32
C ASP A 292 6.03 0.91 -15.29
N ALA A 293 6.56 -0.31 -15.26
CA ALA A 293 7.62 -0.73 -16.16
C ALA A 293 7.16 -0.74 -17.63
N ALA A 294 6.01 -1.33 -17.91
CA ALA A 294 5.46 -1.43 -19.27
C ALA A 294 5.03 -0.07 -19.85
N THR A 295 4.62 0.88 -18.99
CA THR A 295 4.19 2.23 -19.41
C THR A 295 5.29 3.28 -19.32
N ARG A 296 6.55 2.90 -19.03
CA ARG A 296 7.67 3.83 -18.83
C ARG A 296 7.86 4.84 -19.97
N GLY A 297 7.70 4.38 -21.22
CA GLY A 297 7.83 5.22 -22.42
C GLY A 297 6.57 5.98 -22.82
N GLN A 298 5.45 5.80 -22.12
CA GLN A 298 4.18 6.43 -22.47
C GLN A 298 4.10 7.87 -21.96
N PRO A 299 3.45 8.79 -22.72
CA PRO A 299 3.30 10.19 -22.34
C PRO A 299 2.16 10.38 -21.32
N LEU A 300 2.20 9.62 -20.22
CA LEU A 300 1.16 9.69 -19.20
C LEU A 300 1.02 11.11 -18.64
N GLU A 301 -0.20 11.60 -18.51
CA GLU A 301 -0.57 12.80 -17.79
C GLU A 301 -0.78 12.48 -16.30
N PHE A 302 -1.31 11.27 -16.00
CA PHE A 302 -1.52 10.78 -14.63
C PHE A 302 -1.41 9.26 -14.52
N PHE A 303 -1.12 8.81 -13.30
CA PHE A 303 -1.20 7.41 -12.88
C PHE A 303 -1.92 7.35 -11.52
N VAL A 304 -3.16 6.88 -11.50
CA VAL A 304 -3.98 6.79 -10.29
C VAL A 304 -3.95 5.38 -9.75
N LEU A 305 -3.75 5.25 -8.44
CA LEU A 305 -3.72 4.00 -7.70
C LEU A 305 -4.90 3.95 -6.74
N PHE A 306 -5.73 2.94 -6.85
CA PHE A 306 -6.81 2.70 -5.92
C PHE A 306 -6.26 2.00 -4.69
N SER A 307 -5.85 2.81 -3.70
CA SER A 307 -5.51 2.40 -2.36
C SER A 307 -6.77 2.29 -1.49
N SER A 308 -6.60 2.14 -0.21
CA SER A 308 -7.68 2.07 0.77
C SER A 308 -7.30 2.84 2.04
N ILE A 309 -8.30 3.32 2.75
CA ILE A 309 -8.12 3.87 4.10
C ILE A 309 -7.47 2.85 5.04
N ALA A 310 -7.63 1.56 4.79
CA ALA A 310 -6.94 0.49 5.51
C ALA A 310 -5.41 0.60 5.40
N GLY A 311 -4.88 1.12 4.28
CA GLY A 311 -3.45 1.44 4.13
C GLY A 311 -2.97 2.52 5.09
N ALA A 312 -3.84 3.46 5.46
CA ALA A 312 -3.50 4.57 6.35
C ALA A 312 -3.77 4.25 7.83
N LEU A 313 -4.85 3.54 8.15
CA LEU A 313 -5.34 3.34 9.51
C LEU A 313 -5.19 1.90 10.03
N GLY A 314 -4.92 0.93 9.15
CA GLY A 314 -5.12 -0.49 9.43
C GLY A 314 -6.62 -0.83 9.37
N ASN A 315 -6.93 -2.12 9.40
CA ASN A 315 -8.30 -2.62 9.56
C ASN A 315 -8.25 -4.07 10.05
N VAL A 316 -9.01 -4.39 11.08
CA VAL A 316 -9.10 -5.74 11.65
C VAL A 316 -9.47 -6.74 10.56
N GLY A 317 -8.78 -7.89 10.51
CA GLY A 317 -8.98 -8.92 9.50
C GLY A 317 -8.35 -8.63 8.13
N GLN A 318 -7.66 -7.51 7.95
CA GLN A 318 -7.14 -7.06 6.66
C GLN A 318 -5.65 -6.70 6.70
N ALA A 319 -4.83 -7.41 7.46
CA ALA A 319 -3.41 -7.08 7.62
C ALA A 319 -2.63 -7.08 6.30
N ASP A 320 -2.84 -8.08 5.45
CA ASP A 320 -2.29 -8.21 4.10
C ASP A 320 -2.82 -7.14 3.14
N TYR A 321 -4.13 -6.87 3.19
CA TYR A 321 -4.76 -5.83 2.39
C TYR A 321 -4.28 -4.43 2.79
N ALA A 322 -4.12 -4.17 4.09
CA ALA A 322 -3.54 -2.93 4.60
C ALA A 322 -2.10 -2.76 4.11
N ALA A 323 -1.27 -3.81 4.20
CA ALA A 323 0.10 -3.80 3.67
C ALA A 323 0.15 -3.51 2.16
N ALA A 324 -0.71 -4.17 1.36
CA ALA A 324 -0.78 -3.99 -0.07
C ALA A 324 -1.17 -2.55 -0.47
N ASN A 325 -2.10 -1.94 0.25
CA ASN A 325 -2.51 -0.55 0.01
C ASN A 325 -1.47 0.45 0.51
N GLY A 326 -0.85 0.21 1.67
CA GLY A 326 0.27 1.01 2.15
C GLY A 326 1.47 1.00 1.21
N PHE A 327 1.71 -0.14 0.52
CA PHE A 327 2.70 -0.21 -0.56
C PHE A 327 2.37 0.75 -1.71
N LEU A 328 1.11 0.80 -2.16
CA LEU A 328 0.67 1.73 -3.23
C LEU A 328 0.90 3.19 -2.82
N ASP A 329 0.65 3.54 -1.55
CA ASP A 329 0.87 4.89 -1.03
C ASP A 329 2.37 5.29 -1.09
N GLY A 330 3.24 4.36 -0.70
CA GLY A 330 4.70 4.53 -0.81
C GLY A 330 5.18 4.56 -2.26
N PHE A 331 4.64 3.68 -3.10
CA PHE A 331 4.95 3.64 -4.52
C PHE A 331 4.59 4.94 -5.26
N ALA A 332 3.46 5.58 -4.91
CA ALA A 332 3.09 6.87 -5.49
C ALA A 332 4.16 7.94 -5.21
N GLN A 333 4.72 7.98 -4.01
CA GLN A 333 5.81 8.89 -3.64
C GLN A 333 7.08 8.59 -4.44
N TYR A 334 7.47 7.32 -4.50
CA TYR A 334 8.62 6.85 -5.28
C TYR A 334 8.50 7.22 -6.76
N ARG A 335 7.35 6.93 -7.39
CA ARG A 335 7.13 7.23 -8.80
C ARG A 335 7.13 8.73 -9.10
N ASN A 336 6.57 9.56 -8.20
CA ASN A 336 6.62 11.02 -8.32
C ASN A 336 8.06 11.55 -8.21
N ALA A 337 8.88 11.00 -7.31
CA ALA A 337 10.30 11.33 -7.23
C ALA A 337 11.04 10.99 -8.54
N ARG A 338 10.72 9.87 -9.18
CA ARG A 338 11.26 9.50 -10.50
C ARG A 338 10.75 10.42 -11.61
N ALA A 339 9.49 10.84 -11.55
CA ALA A 339 8.94 11.80 -12.51
C ALA A 339 9.64 13.17 -12.40
N ALA A 340 9.94 13.62 -11.18
CA ALA A 340 10.70 14.85 -10.96
C ALA A 340 12.13 14.80 -11.55
N ARG A 341 12.73 13.58 -11.67
CA ARG A 341 14.02 13.36 -12.33
C ARG A 341 13.91 13.11 -13.84
N GLY A 342 12.70 13.17 -14.42
CA GLY A 342 12.47 12.91 -15.84
C GLY A 342 12.46 11.42 -16.23
N GLU A 343 12.53 10.50 -15.27
CA GLU A 343 12.56 9.05 -15.51
C GLU A 343 11.17 8.45 -15.77
N ARG A 344 10.14 9.19 -15.39
CA ARG A 344 8.71 8.87 -15.59
C ARG A 344 7.95 10.11 -16.05
N ARG A 345 6.74 9.90 -16.56
CA ARG A 345 5.82 10.98 -16.93
C ARG A 345 4.51 10.86 -16.14
N GLY A 346 3.82 11.98 -15.98
CA GLY A 346 2.54 12.09 -15.29
C GLY A 346 2.67 12.08 -13.77
N VAL A 347 1.67 12.69 -13.13
CA VAL A 347 1.56 12.74 -11.67
C VAL A 347 0.95 11.42 -11.18
N THR A 348 1.52 10.83 -10.13
CA THR A 348 0.96 9.64 -9.48
C THR A 348 0.19 10.03 -8.24
N ARG A 349 -1.02 9.50 -8.09
CA ARG A 349 -1.86 9.67 -6.90
C ARG A 349 -2.34 8.32 -6.40
N ALA A 350 -2.10 8.02 -5.15
CA ALA A 350 -2.77 6.95 -4.44
C ALA A 350 -3.97 7.54 -3.69
N ILE A 351 -5.15 6.99 -3.91
CA ILE A 351 -6.40 7.42 -3.30
C ILE A 351 -6.81 6.37 -2.29
N GLY A 352 -6.76 6.71 -1.01
CA GLY A 352 -7.19 5.85 0.09
C GLY A 352 -8.72 5.87 0.21
N TRP A 353 -9.40 5.08 -0.62
CA TRP A 353 -10.85 5.01 -0.62
C TRP A 353 -11.39 4.46 0.70
N PRO A 354 -12.44 5.06 1.27
CA PRO A 354 -13.23 4.44 2.32
C PRO A 354 -14.10 3.31 1.74
N LEU A 355 -14.96 2.76 2.56
CA LEU A 355 -15.97 1.81 2.09
C LEU A 355 -16.96 2.51 1.15
N TRP A 356 -17.30 1.85 0.05
CA TRP A 356 -18.30 2.31 -0.91
C TRP A 356 -19.61 1.53 -0.73
N ASP A 357 -20.69 2.22 -0.46
CA ASP A 357 -22.02 1.62 -0.28
C ASP A 357 -22.57 1.06 -1.61
N ALA A 358 -22.33 1.78 -2.70
CA ALA A 358 -22.83 1.44 -4.04
C ALA A 358 -22.06 0.30 -4.75
N ALA A 359 -20.96 -0.21 -4.20
CA ALA A 359 -20.06 -1.13 -4.91
C ALA A 359 -20.29 -2.62 -4.60
N GLY A 360 -21.49 -3.01 -4.10
CA GLY A 360 -21.78 -4.40 -3.72
C GLY A 360 -20.93 -4.92 -2.55
N MET A 361 -20.36 -4.02 -1.78
CA MET A 361 -19.57 -4.29 -0.57
C MET A 361 -20.33 -3.83 0.68
N THR A 362 -21.65 -3.98 0.69
CA THR A 362 -22.46 -3.58 1.85
C THR A 362 -22.04 -4.42 3.06
N PRO A 363 -21.42 -3.83 4.07
CA PRO A 363 -21.06 -4.55 5.29
C PRO A 363 -22.32 -4.90 6.06
N ASP A 364 -22.20 -5.86 6.96
CA ASP A 364 -23.25 -6.10 7.95
C ASP A 364 -23.43 -4.90 8.90
N ALA A 365 -24.52 -4.90 9.64
CA ALA A 365 -24.86 -3.80 10.54
C ALA A 365 -23.82 -3.56 11.64
N ASP A 366 -23.14 -4.61 12.10
CA ASP A 366 -22.12 -4.52 13.15
C ASP A 366 -20.85 -3.84 12.60
N THR A 367 -20.42 -4.19 11.40
CA THR A 367 -19.31 -3.55 10.70
C THR A 367 -19.61 -2.07 10.41
N LEU A 368 -20.84 -1.73 10.00
CA LEU A 368 -21.26 -0.33 9.80
C LEU A 368 -21.21 0.46 11.12
N ALA A 369 -21.66 -0.14 12.23
CA ALA A 369 -21.59 0.47 13.54
C ALA A 369 -20.14 0.70 14.01
N GLU A 370 -19.20 -0.20 13.68
CA GLU A 370 -17.77 -0.02 13.97
C GLU A 370 -17.15 1.11 13.15
N ILE A 371 -17.45 1.18 11.87
CA ILE A 371 -17.03 2.24 10.96
C ILE A 371 -17.52 3.60 11.49
N ALA A 372 -18.79 3.70 11.88
CA ALA A 372 -19.35 4.91 12.44
C ALA A 372 -18.72 5.31 13.78
N ARG A 373 -18.42 4.32 14.67
CA ARG A 373 -17.69 4.56 15.93
C ARG A 373 -16.26 5.06 15.68
N ALA A 374 -15.64 4.68 14.60
CA ALA A 374 -14.34 5.20 14.18
C ALA A 374 -14.42 6.61 13.54
N GLY A 375 -15.61 7.21 13.45
CA GLY A 375 -15.83 8.53 12.84
C GLY A 375 -15.76 8.49 11.31
N LEU A 376 -15.95 7.32 10.72
CA LEU A 376 -15.94 7.10 9.28
C LEU A 376 -17.35 6.86 8.78
N ALA A 377 -17.63 7.23 7.53
CA ALA A 377 -18.89 6.93 6.84
C ALA A 377 -18.60 6.26 5.50
N PRO A 378 -19.46 5.34 5.03
CA PRO A 378 -19.43 4.88 3.64
C PRO A 378 -19.63 6.05 2.69
N MET A 379 -19.08 5.94 1.48
CA MET A 379 -19.30 6.89 0.37
C MET A 379 -20.37 6.40 -0.57
#